data_d1468349f2282e13be77ed5ab7c695fe
#
_entry.id   d1468349f2282e13be77ed5ab7c695fe
#
_cell.length_a   1.000
_cell.length_b   1.000
_cell.length_c   1.000
_cell.angle_alpha   90.00
_cell.angle_beta   90.00
_cell.angle_gamma   90.00
#
_symmetry.space_group_name_H-M   'P 1'
#
loop_
_entity.id
_entity.type
_entity.pdbx_description
1 polymer ?
#
loop_
_entity_poly.entity_id
_entity_poly.type
_entity_poly.pdbx_seq_one_letter_code
_entity_poly.pdbx_strand_id
1 'polypeptide(L)'
;MNLKRLPISFFVLLCLSSLSVLAQNDKPATATNDEKAEKIIQSVIEAIGGSTYLNVRSVIGRGLFTVYKDGQSGIPSTFVDYIVYPDRERTEFKGQEGKIIQTNTGDTGWLYDGASKSLKDMTKMQVEDFKRSIRSSVDYLLRGEWRKEGAKLSYVGRREAGLAKRNETVRLIYPDGYTVEFEFGAKDYLPMKILYKRKNADGEELAEEDRMAQHVKIEGVTVPFVIDHYTTSAQTSRINYQSIQFNSPIADTLFARPASIKAVK
;
A
#
# COMPACT_ATOMS: atom_id res chain seq x y z
N MET A 1 -71.44 55.12 8.24
CA MET A 1 -71.52 55.32 6.75
C MET A 1 -70.97 54.13 6.06
N ASN A 2 -71.84 53.30 5.56
CA ASN A 2 -71.56 51.95 5.02
C ASN A 2 -71.05 52.01 3.56
N LEU A 3 -69.96 51.33 3.24
CA LEU A 3 -69.67 50.94 1.86
C LEU A 3 -69.38 49.44 1.81
N LYS A 4 -70.32 48.73 1.22
CA LYS A 4 -70.21 47.31 0.83
C LYS A 4 -69.22 47.19 -0.33
N ARG A 5 -68.32 46.24 -0.27
CA ARG A 5 -67.57 45.79 -1.43
C ARG A 5 -67.85 44.32 -1.69
N LEU A 6 -68.23 44.03 -2.95
CA LEU A 6 -68.45 42.73 -3.54
C LEU A 6 -67.23 41.82 -3.57
N PRO A 7 -67.35 40.52 -3.55
CA PRO A 7 -66.28 39.56 -3.76
C PRO A 7 -66.06 39.32 -5.25
N ILE A 8 -64.79 39.46 -5.69
CA ILE A 8 -64.35 39.00 -7.00
C ILE A 8 -63.90 37.55 -6.85
N SER A 9 -64.66 36.68 -7.54
CA SER A 9 -64.41 35.26 -7.64
C SER A 9 -63.24 35.03 -8.62
N PHE A 10 -62.10 34.60 -8.11
CA PHE A 10 -60.93 34.23 -8.95
C PHE A 10 -60.93 32.74 -9.15
N PHE A 11 -61.26 32.33 -10.38
CA PHE A 11 -61.21 30.93 -10.81
C PHE A 11 -59.78 30.54 -11.05
N VAL A 12 -59.14 29.78 -10.13
CA VAL A 12 -57.79 29.22 -10.33
C VAL A 12 -57.93 27.88 -11.03
N LEU A 13 -57.50 27.87 -12.28
CA LEU A 13 -57.39 26.65 -13.10
C LEU A 13 -56.19 25.83 -12.57
N LEU A 14 -56.46 24.71 -11.92
CA LEU A 14 -55.45 23.79 -11.41
C LEU A 14 -54.92 22.93 -12.54
N CYS A 15 -53.78 23.32 -13.15
CA CYS A 15 -53.04 22.45 -14.05
C CYS A 15 -52.32 21.39 -13.20
N LEU A 16 -52.85 20.17 -13.20
CA LEU A 16 -52.17 18.97 -12.74
C LEU A 16 -51.05 18.61 -13.73
N SER A 17 -49.84 19.10 -13.49
CA SER A 17 -48.66 18.54 -14.12
C SER A 17 -48.25 17.30 -13.37
N SER A 18 -48.52 16.14 -13.94
CA SER A 18 -47.98 14.85 -13.49
C SER A 18 -46.46 14.86 -13.66
N LEU A 19 -45.72 15.14 -12.59
CA LEU A 19 -44.31 14.85 -12.50
C LEU A 19 -44.13 13.33 -12.45
N SER A 20 -43.76 12.74 -13.58
CA SER A 20 -43.27 11.39 -13.63
C SER A 20 -41.89 11.40 -12.95
N VAL A 21 -41.83 11.03 -11.67
CA VAL A 21 -40.60 10.66 -10.99
C VAL A 21 -40.06 9.42 -11.66
N LEU A 22 -39.11 9.58 -12.57
CA LEU A 22 -38.25 8.49 -13.02
C LEU A 22 -37.48 8.02 -11.78
N ALA A 23 -37.96 6.97 -11.13
CA ALA A 23 -37.18 6.21 -10.18
C ALA A 23 -35.97 5.67 -10.94
N GLN A 24 -34.82 6.31 -10.79
CA GLN A 24 -33.55 5.70 -11.12
C GLN A 24 -33.43 4.46 -10.22
N ASN A 25 -33.64 3.29 -10.83
CA ASN A 25 -33.24 2.04 -10.24
C ASN A 25 -31.70 2.05 -10.15
N ASP A 26 -31.15 2.57 -9.09
CA ASP A 26 -29.80 2.26 -8.67
C ASP A 26 -29.76 0.77 -8.29
N LYS A 27 -29.62 -0.08 -9.33
CA LYS A 27 -29.09 -1.42 -9.11
C LYS A 27 -27.79 -1.23 -8.35
N PRO A 28 -27.59 -1.88 -7.19
CA PRO A 28 -26.26 -1.93 -6.59
C PRO A 28 -25.35 -2.50 -7.66
N ALA A 29 -24.38 -1.70 -8.09
CA ALA A 29 -23.39 -2.12 -9.05
C ALA A 29 -22.73 -3.38 -8.47
N THR A 30 -23.00 -4.52 -9.10
CA THR A 30 -22.23 -5.74 -8.85
C THR A 30 -20.81 -5.35 -9.15
N ALA A 31 -19.96 -5.31 -8.11
CA ALA A 31 -18.63 -4.76 -8.23
C ALA A 31 -17.79 -5.74 -9.04
N THR A 32 -17.84 -5.59 -10.33
CA THR A 32 -16.88 -6.13 -11.27
C THR A 32 -15.63 -5.26 -11.20
N ASN A 33 -14.45 -5.89 -11.30
CA ASN A 33 -13.22 -5.15 -11.45
C ASN A 33 -13.33 -4.19 -12.63
N ASP A 34 -12.83 -2.98 -12.46
CA ASP A 34 -12.86 -1.98 -13.53
C ASP A 34 -11.86 -2.38 -14.63
N GLU A 35 -12.35 -2.57 -15.86
CA GLU A 35 -11.51 -2.96 -17.00
C GLU A 35 -10.34 -2.00 -17.24
N LYS A 36 -10.55 -0.72 -16.96
CA LYS A 36 -9.48 0.27 -17.10
C LYS A 36 -8.41 0.08 -16.04
N ALA A 37 -8.79 -0.26 -14.80
CA ALA A 37 -7.85 -0.56 -13.74
C ALA A 37 -7.02 -1.81 -14.09
N GLU A 38 -7.66 -2.86 -14.61
CA GLU A 38 -6.95 -4.07 -15.07
C GLU A 38 -5.94 -3.76 -16.18
N LYS A 39 -6.30 -2.92 -17.15
CA LYS A 39 -5.39 -2.49 -18.22
C LYS A 39 -4.20 -1.71 -17.67
N ILE A 40 -4.41 -0.85 -16.67
CA ILE A 40 -3.33 -0.12 -16.01
C ILE A 40 -2.38 -1.10 -15.33
N ILE A 41 -2.92 -2.06 -14.55
CA ILE A 41 -2.09 -3.08 -13.88
C ILE A 41 -1.27 -3.87 -14.90
N GLN A 42 -1.86 -4.29 -16.00
CA GLN A 42 -1.14 -4.99 -17.06
C GLN A 42 -0.01 -4.12 -17.64
N SER A 43 -0.27 -2.83 -17.91
CA SER A 43 0.75 -1.90 -18.39
C SER A 43 1.88 -1.70 -17.37
N VAL A 44 1.57 -1.66 -16.07
CA VAL A 44 2.58 -1.61 -15.01
C VAL A 44 3.44 -2.87 -15.01
N ILE A 45 2.83 -4.06 -15.05
CA ILE A 45 3.56 -5.33 -15.10
C ILE A 45 4.52 -5.33 -16.29
N GLU A 46 4.09 -4.93 -17.48
CA GLU A 46 4.92 -4.84 -18.68
C GLU A 46 6.07 -3.84 -18.49
N ALA A 47 5.79 -2.64 -17.94
CA ALA A 47 6.79 -1.60 -17.72
C ALA A 47 7.91 -2.02 -16.76
N ILE A 48 7.58 -2.81 -15.74
CA ILE A 48 8.57 -3.24 -14.72
C ILE A 48 9.25 -4.57 -15.04
N GLY A 49 8.93 -5.24 -16.17
CA GLY A 49 9.65 -6.41 -16.62
C GLY A 49 8.80 -7.60 -17.06
N GLY A 50 7.50 -7.47 -17.09
CA GLY A 50 6.57 -8.47 -17.62
C GLY A 50 6.69 -9.82 -16.91
N SER A 51 6.85 -10.88 -17.68
CA SER A 51 7.02 -12.24 -17.16
C SER A 51 8.27 -12.40 -16.31
N THR A 52 9.35 -11.66 -16.57
CA THR A 52 10.58 -11.69 -15.76
C THR A 52 10.27 -11.25 -14.33
N TYR A 53 9.52 -10.15 -14.17
CA TYR A 53 9.05 -9.70 -12.86
C TYR A 53 8.13 -10.73 -12.18
N LEU A 54 7.15 -11.25 -12.89
CA LEU A 54 6.20 -12.22 -12.33
C LEU A 54 6.88 -13.54 -11.90
N ASN A 55 8.03 -13.88 -12.49
CA ASN A 55 8.82 -15.06 -12.16
C ASN A 55 9.81 -14.84 -10.99
N VAL A 56 9.89 -13.64 -10.42
CA VAL A 56 10.65 -13.40 -9.19
C VAL A 56 9.96 -14.10 -8.03
N ARG A 57 10.68 -15.00 -7.35
CA ARG A 57 10.21 -15.77 -6.18
C ARG A 57 10.82 -15.28 -4.89
N SER A 58 12.02 -14.71 -4.96
CA SER A 58 12.72 -14.18 -3.80
C SER A 58 13.50 -12.91 -4.14
N VAL A 59 13.68 -12.07 -3.15
CA VAL A 59 14.45 -10.82 -3.25
C VAL A 59 15.42 -10.75 -2.08
N ILE A 60 16.67 -10.36 -2.34
CA ILE A 60 17.61 -9.93 -1.30
C ILE A 60 17.95 -8.48 -1.57
N GLY A 61 17.46 -7.58 -0.73
CA GLY A 61 17.72 -6.16 -0.77
C GLY A 61 18.77 -5.74 0.26
N ARG A 62 19.69 -4.82 -0.09
CA ARG A 62 20.64 -4.23 0.86
C ARG A 62 20.67 -2.74 0.66
N GLY A 63 20.81 -2.00 1.74
CA GLY A 63 20.87 -0.55 1.66
C GLY A 63 20.95 0.16 3.00
N LEU A 64 20.45 1.38 3.01
CA LEU A 64 20.38 2.24 4.17
C LEU A 64 18.92 2.51 4.55
N PHE A 65 18.62 2.39 5.82
CA PHE A 65 17.34 2.76 6.43
C PHE A 65 17.54 3.96 7.32
N THR A 66 16.82 5.05 7.04
CA THR A 66 16.90 6.30 7.79
C THR A 66 15.57 6.58 8.45
N VAL A 67 15.54 6.82 9.74
CA VAL A 67 14.36 7.28 10.49
C VAL A 67 14.36 8.80 10.51
N TYR A 68 13.19 9.41 10.38
CA TYR A 68 12.98 10.84 10.52
C TYR A 68 12.13 11.12 11.76
N LYS A 69 12.51 12.16 12.48
CA LYS A 69 11.76 12.67 13.63
C LYS A 69 11.75 14.20 13.58
N ASP A 70 10.56 14.79 13.65
CA ASP A 70 10.36 16.25 13.62
C ASP A 70 11.05 16.91 12.39
N GLY A 71 10.99 16.23 11.23
CA GLY A 71 11.61 16.68 9.98
C GLY A 71 13.12 16.51 9.89
N GLN A 72 13.76 15.96 10.92
CA GLN A 72 15.22 15.71 10.95
C GLN A 72 15.54 14.25 10.70
N SER A 73 16.53 13.98 9.85
CA SER A 73 17.02 12.62 9.62
C SER A 73 17.89 12.15 10.77
N GLY A 74 17.65 10.95 11.25
CA GLY A 74 18.56 10.22 12.12
C GLY A 74 19.79 9.70 11.37
N ILE A 75 20.68 9.03 12.11
CA ILE A 75 21.83 8.34 11.52
C ILE A 75 21.35 7.08 10.83
N PRO A 76 21.68 6.87 9.53
CA PRO A 76 21.24 5.70 8.82
C PRO A 76 21.77 4.39 9.41
N SER A 77 20.92 3.38 9.47
CA SER A 77 21.31 2.00 9.71
C SER A 77 21.49 1.27 8.39
N THR A 78 22.46 0.38 8.28
CA THR A 78 22.46 -0.58 7.16
C THR A 78 21.38 -1.62 7.35
N PHE A 79 20.82 -2.12 6.27
CA PHE A 79 19.87 -3.22 6.33
C PHE A 79 20.16 -4.28 5.27
N VAL A 80 19.71 -5.49 5.56
CA VAL A 80 19.54 -6.56 4.60
C VAL A 80 18.14 -7.10 4.75
N ASP A 81 17.43 -7.16 3.63
CA ASP A 81 16.08 -7.66 3.56
C ASP A 81 16.02 -8.92 2.71
N TYR A 82 15.41 -9.97 3.27
CA TYR A 82 15.21 -11.26 2.63
C TYR A 82 13.71 -11.50 2.48
N ILE A 83 13.23 -11.46 1.26
CA ILE A 83 11.82 -11.66 0.93
C ILE A 83 11.66 -12.96 0.16
N VAL A 84 10.71 -13.79 0.54
CA VAL A 84 10.25 -14.95 -0.22
C VAL A 84 8.73 -14.85 -0.35
N TYR A 85 8.29 -14.59 -1.57
CA TYR A 85 6.87 -14.42 -1.84
C TYR A 85 6.07 -15.70 -1.56
N PRO A 86 4.80 -15.55 -1.11
CA PRO A 86 4.07 -14.28 -0.97
C PRO A 86 4.21 -13.60 0.40
N ASP A 87 4.70 -14.26 1.45
CA ASP A 87 4.42 -13.84 2.84
C ASP A 87 5.58 -14.06 3.83
N ARG A 88 6.80 -14.31 3.35
CA ARG A 88 7.97 -14.44 4.24
C ARG A 88 8.94 -13.30 4.03
N GLU A 89 9.27 -12.65 5.13
CA GLU A 89 10.23 -11.54 5.15
C GLU A 89 11.10 -11.61 6.41
N ARG A 90 12.38 -11.36 6.23
CA ARG A 90 13.32 -11.13 7.32
C ARG A 90 14.15 -9.91 6.99
N THR A 91 14.07 -8.89 7.85
CA THR A 91 14.89 -7.69 7.75
C THR A 91 15.87 -7.63 8.92
N GLU A 92 17.13 -7.43 8.60
CA GLU A 92 18.22 -7.24 9.56
C GLU A 92 18.72 -5.82 9.47
N PHE A 93 18.57 -5.04 10.53
CA PHE A 93 19.13 -3.70 10.67
C PHE A 93 20.39 -3.75 11.50
N LYS A 94 21.40 -2.96 11.12
CA LYS A 94 22.60 -2.75 11.92
C LYS A 94 22.91 -1.25 11.99
N GLY A 95 22.75 -0.69 13.16
CA GLY A 95 22.99 0.71 13.48
C GLY A 95 23.86 0.87 14.69
N GLN A 96 23.90 2.09 15.23
CA GLN A 96 24.72 2.42 16.42
C GLN A 96 24.26 1.67 17.67
N GLU A 97 22.95 1.44 17.80
CA GLU A 97 22.35 0.75 18.95
C GLU A 97 22.46 -0.78 18.85
N GLY A 98 23.09 -1.29 17.80
CA GLY A 98 23.28 -2.72 17.61
C GLY A 98 22.48 -3.30 16.44
N LYS A 99 22.27 -4.62 16.49
CA LYS A 99 21.55 -5.39 15.47
C LYS A 99 20.10 -5.59 15.90
N ILE A 100 19.16 -5.29 15.00
CA ILE A 100 17.75 -5.64 15.15
C ILE A 100 17.39 -6.59 14.01
N ILE A 101 16.68 -7.67 14.32
CA ILE A 101 16.15 -8.60 13.32
C ILE A 101 14.64 -8.68 13.52
N GLN A 102 13.92 -8.48 12.43
CA GLN A 102 12.49 -8.72 12.35
C GLN A 102 12.26 -9.84 11.34
N THR A 103 11.49 -10.86 11.70
CA THR A 103 11.15 -11.97 10.83
C THR A 103 9.66 -12.25 10.88
N ASN A 104 9.05 -12.37 9.70
CA ASN A 104 7.64 -12.67 9.53
C ASN A 104 7.49 -13.88 8.60
N THR A 105 6.52 -14.76 8.91
CA THR A 105 6.23 -15.98 8.15
C THR A 105 4.72 -16.20 8.08
N GLY A 106 4.01 -15.28 7.39
CA GLY A 106 2.55 -15.32 7.30
C GLY A 106 1.88 -15.09 8.66
N ASP A 107 1.58 -16.16 9.39
CA ASP A 107 0.81 -16.10 10.65
C ASP A 107 1.67 -15.94 11.91
N THR A 108 2.99 -15.96 11.78
CA THR A 108 3.92 -15.86 12.91
C THR A 108 5.08 -14.93 12.61
N GLY A 109 5.79 -14.54 13.66
CA GLY A 109 7.00 -13.73 13.52
C GLY A 109 7.76 -13.66 14.82
N TRP A 110 8.99 -13.19 14.74
CA TRP A 110 9.85 -12.98 15.90
C TRP A 110 10.75 -11.77 15.71
N LEU A 111 11.14 -11.19 16.83
CA LEU A 111 11.99 -10.00 16.92
C LEU A 111 13.21 -10.32 17.77
N TYR A 112 14.37 -9.92 17.28
CA TYR A 112 15.59 -9.88 18.08
C TYR A 112 16.06 -8.42 18.20
N ASP A 113 16.36 -7.99 19.39
CA ASP A 113 16.97 -6.70 19.69
C ASP A 113 18.32 -6.95 20.39
N GLY A 114 19.40 -6.58 19.70
CA GLY A 114 20.76 -6.77 20.19
C GLY A 114 21.13 -5.83 21.34
N ALA A 115 20.56 -4.61 21.40
CA ALA A 115 20.83 -3.66 22.49
C ALA A 115 20.27 -4.17 23.82
N SER A 116 19.00 -4.58 23.84
CA SER A 116 18.34 -5.15 25.02
C SER A 116 18.63 -6.64 25.22
N LYS A 117 19.32 -7.29 24.27
CA LYS A 117 19.55 -8.75 24.23
C LYS A 117 18.26 -9.52 24.41
N SER A 118 17.21 -9.13 23.69
CA SER A 118 15.91 -9.76 23.77
C SER A 118 15.56 -10.52 22.48
N LEU A 119 14.93 -11.70 22.64
CA LEU A 119 14.37 -12.50 21.56
C LEU A 119 12.93 -12.82 21.93
N LYS A 120 11.97 -12.28 21.17
CA LYS A 120 10.54 -12.36 21.48
C LYS A 120 9.76 -12.77 20.25
N ASP A 121 8.66 -13.51 20.45
CA ASP A 121 7.68 -13.72 19.42
C ASP A 121 6.91 -12.42 19.18
N MET A 122 6.49 -12.21 17.94
CA MET A 122 5.62 -11.08 17.60
C MET A 122 4.26 -11.23 18.30
N THR A 123 3.73 -10.11 18.74
CA THR A 123 2.35 -10.05 19.24
C THR A 123 1.38 -10.22 18.06
N LYS A 124 0.15 -10.62 18.37
CA LYS A 124 -0.91 -10.73 17.35
C LYS A 124 -1.05 -9.42 16.55
N MET A 125 -1.00 -8.27 17.22
CA MET A 125 -1.09 -6.97 16.55
C MET A 125 0.05 -6.76 15.54
N GLN A 126 1.30 -7.09 15.89
CA GLN A 126 2.44 -6.97 14.98
C GLN A 126 2.32 -7.91 13.77
N VAL A 127 1.80 -9.14 13.96
CA VAL A 127 1.52 -10.05 12.84
C VAL A 127 0.43 -9.48 11.93
N GLU A 128 -0.64 -8.93 12.48
CA GLU A 128 -1.71 -8.30 11.69
C GLU A 128 -1.21 -7.03 10.96
N ASP A 129 -0.30 -6.26 11.56
CA ASP A 129 0.33 -5.11 10.90
C ASP A 129 1.20 -5.56 9.72
N PHE A 130 1.94 -6.66 9.87
CA PHE A 130 2.69 -7.26 8.76
C PHE A 130 1.77 -7.72 7.63
N LYS A 131 0.70 -8.45 7.93
CA LYS A 131 -0.29 -8.86 6.92
C LYS A 131 -0.88 -7.65 6.19
N ARG A 132 -1.13 -6.56 6.91
CA ARG A 132 -1.61 -5.32 6.31
C ARG A 132 -0.57 -4.70 5.38
N SER A 133 0.72 -4.72 5.75
CA SER A 133 1.80 -4.21 4.88
C SER A 133 1.91 -5.02 3.58
N ILE A 134 1.73 -6.34 3.63
CA ILE A 134 1.65 -7.18 2.44
C ILE A 134 0.47 -6.74 1.55
N ARG A 135 -0.74 -6.61 2.09
CA ARG A 135 -1.95 -6.21 1.35
C ARG A 135 -1.84 -4.82 0.72
N SER A 136 -1.00 -3.93 1.27
CA SER A 136 -0.71 -2.61 0.72
C SER A 136 0.51 -2.57 -0.21
N SER A 137 1.19 -3.68 -0.45
CA SER A 137 2.36 -3.69 -1.33
C SER A 137 2.00 -3.71 -2.81
N VAL A 138 2.88 -3.09 -3.63
CA VAL A 138 2.79 -3.16 -5.10
C VAL A 138 2.86 -4.61 -5.58
N ASP A 139 3.72 -5.44 -4.96
CA ASP A 139 3.85 -6.84 -5.34
C ASP A 139 2.55 -7.63 -5.15
N TYR A 140 1.83 -7.39 -4.06
CA TYR A 140 0.55 -8.06 -3.80
C TYR A 140 -0.52 -7.67 -4.83
N LEU A 141 -0.55 -6.38 -5.19
CA LEU A 141 -1.42 -5.88 -6.25
C LEU A 141 -1.10 -6.54 -7.60
N LEU A 142 0.15 -6.44 -8.05
CA LEU A 142 0.55 -6.85 -9.39
C LEU A 142 0.55 -8.37 -9.59
N ARG A 143 0.81 -9.14 -8.53
CA ARG A 143 0.71 -10.61 -8.55
C ARG A 143 -0.72 -11.13 -8.45
N GLY A 144 -1.69 -10.25 -8.20
CA GLY A 144 -3.11 -10.60 -8.17
C GLY A 144 -3.55 -11.38 -6.92
N GLU A 145 -2.73 -11.43 -5.86
CA GLU A 145 -3.01 -12.15 -4.62
C GLU A 145 -4.28 -11.64 -3.92
N TRP A 146 -4.58 -10.36 -4.02
CA TRP A 146 -5.79 -9.71 -3.50
C TRP A 146 -7.10 -10.33 -4.01
N ARG A 147 -7.07 -11.00 -5.19
CA ARG A 147 -8.26 -11.69 -5.75
C ARG A 147 -8.70 -12.85 -4.88
N LYS A 148 -7.75 -13.54 -4.25
CA LYS A 148 -8.04 -14.66 -3.33
C LYS A 148 -8.76 -14.21 -2.08
N GLU A 149 -8.58 -12.94 -1.69
CA GLU A 149 -9.28 -12.35 -0.54
C GLU A 149 -10.62 -11.70 -0.92
N GLY A 150 -11.03 -11.73 -2.17
CA GLY A 150 -12.27 -11.14 -2.63
C GLY A 150 -12.26 -9.61 -2.69
N ALA A 151 -11.09 -8.98 -2.69
CA ALA A 151 -10.97 -7.54 -2.86
C ALA A 151 -11.43 -7.10 -4.26
N LYS A 152 -11.83 -5.84 -4.36
CA LYS A 152 -12.35 -5.23 -5.59
C LYS A 152 -11.39 -4.17 -6.08
N LEU A 153 -11.06 -4.26 -7.36
CA LEU A 153 -10.22 -3.29 -8.04
C LEU A 153 -11.09 -2.27 -8.76
N SER A 154 -10.72 -0.99 -8.70
CA SER A 154 -11.39 0.09 -9.43
C SER A 154 -10.40 1.16 -9.89
N TYR A 155 -10.70 1.83 -10.99
CA TYR A 155 -9.98 3.00 -11.44
C TYR A 155 -10.53 4.26 -10.74
N VAL A 156 -9.64 5.06 -10.16
CA VAL A 156 -10.01 6.28 -9.44
C VAL A 156 -9.93 7.52 -10.33
N GLY A 157 -8.94 7.55 -11.24
CA GLY A 157 -8.69 8.71 -12.08
C GLY A 157 -7.21 9.05 -12.20
N ARG A 158 -6.93 10.21 -12.79
CA ARG A 158 -5.59 10.81 -12.84
C ARG A 158 -5.42 11.82 -11.73
N ARG A 159 -4.23 11.78 -11.09
CA ARG A 159 -3.84 12.77 -10.08
C ARG A 159 -2.64 13.58 -10.53
N GLU A 160 -2.57 14.83 -10.10
CA GLU A 160 -1.36 15.65 -10.23
C GLU A 160 -0.22 15.04 -9.43
N ALA A 161 0.97 14.95 -10.06
CA ALA A 161 2.16 14.33 -9.49
C ALA A 161 3.39 15.26 -9.57
N GLY A 162 3.15 16.56 -9.56
CA GLY A 162 4.15 17.60 -9.76
C GLY A 162 4.00 18.29 -11.11
N LEU A 163 4.89 19.23 -11.41
CA LEU A 163 4.80 20.07 -12.61
C LEU A 163 4.74 19.21 -13.88
N ALA A 164 3.63 19.34 -14.63
CA ALA A 164 3.34 18.62 -15.87
C ALA A 164 3.40 17.07 -15.77
N LYS A 165 3.37 16.51 -14.56
CA LYS A 165 3.31 15.06 -14.31
C LYS A 165 1.95 14.67 -13.77
N ARG A 166 1.51 13.47 -14.14
CA ARG A 166 0.27 12.85 -13.65
C ARG A 166 0.49 11.37 -13.39
N ASN A 167 -0.26 10.86 -12.42
CA ASN A 167 -0.31 9.45 -12.13
C ASN A 167 -1.71 8.89 -12.45
N GLU A 168 -1.76 7.70 -13.00
CA GLU A 168 -2.98 6.88 -13.04
C GLU A 168 -3.18 6.26 -11.66
N THR A 169 -4.38 6.35 -11.11
CA THR A 169 -4.67 5.85 -9.76
C THR A 169 -5.67 4.71 -9.82
N VAL A 170 -5.32 3.58 -9.21
CA VAL A 170 -6.22 2.46 -8.97
C VAL A 170 -6.42 2.24 -7.48
N ARG A 171 -7.54 1.62 -7.10
CA ARG A 171 -7.92 1.37 -5.72
C ARG A 171 -8.32 -0.08 -5.53
N LEU A 172 -7.80 -0.70 -4.48
CA LEU A 172 -8.31 -1.96 -3.92
C LEU A 172 -9.20 -1.66 -2.71
N ILE A 173 -10.34 -2.35 -2.65
CA ILE A 173 -11.25 -2.35 -1.49
C ILE A 173 -11.44 -3.79 -1.06
N TYR A 174 -11.00 -4.12 0.14
CA TYR A 174 -11.13 -5.45 0.72
C TYR A 174 -12.49 -5.64 1.39
N PRO A 175 -12.96 -6.89 1.60
CA PRO A 175 -14.26 -7.16 2.23
C PRO A 175 -14.39 -6.62 3.66
N ASP A 176 -13.26 -6.48 4.38
CA ASP A 176 -13.19 -5.90 5.72
C ASP A 176 -13.22 -4.36 5.74
N GLY A 177 -13.37 -3.72 4.56
CA GLY A 177 -13.37 -2.27 4.38
C GLY A 177 -11.98 -1.65 4.27
N TYR A 178 -10.90 -2.43 4.41
CA TYR A 178 -9.56 -1.91 4.19
C TYR A 178 -9.39 -1.46 2.74
N THR A 179 -8.79 -0.28 2.54
CA THR A 179 -8.67 0.34 1.23
C THR A 179 -7.24 0.79 0.99
N VAL A 180 -6.73 0.48 -0.20
CA VAL A 180 -5.39 0.90 -0.65
C VAL A 180 -5.48 1.53 -2.02
N GLU A 181 -4.83 2.66 -2.22
CA GLU A 181 -4.69 3.30 -3.52
C GLU A 181 -3.24 3.22 -3.99
N PHE A 182 -3.09 2.95 -5.28
CA PHE A 182 -1.80 2.85 -5.94
C PHE A 182 -1.75 3.86 -7.08
N GLU A 183 -0.67 4.63 -7.13
CA GLU A 183 -0.43 5.60 -8.20
C GLU A 183 0.76 5.15 -9.07
N PHE A 184 0.55 5.17 -10.36
CA PHE A 184 1.54 4.81 -11.38
C PHE A 184 1.74 5.97 -12.33
N GLY A 185 2.97 6.22 -12.77
CA GLY A 185 3.25 7.29 -13.72
C GLY A 185 2.41 7.13 -14.99
N ALA A 186 1.71 8.18 -15.41
CA ALA A 186 0.78 8.10 -16.54
C ALA A 186 1.47 7.94 -17.91
N LYS A 187 2.80 8.09 -17.98
CA LYS A 187 3.60 7.93 -19.21
C LYS A 187 4.40 6.64 -19.24
N ASP A 188 4.94 6.23 -18.10
CA ASP A 188 5.90 5.14 -17.97
C ASP A 188 5.36 3.94 -17.18
N TYR A 189 4.20 4.10 -16.54
CA TYR A 189 3.54 3.11 -15.69
C TYR A 189 4.40 2.59 -14.54
N LEU A 190 5.44 3.33 -14.14
CA LEU A 190 6.24 2.96 -12.97
C LEU A 190 5.48 3.22 -11.67
N PRO A 191 5.63 2.36 -10.63
CA PRO A 191 5.05 2.58 -9.32
C PRO A 191 5.59 3.88 -8.70
N MET A 192 4.70 4.79 -8.32
CA MET A 192 5.08 6.10 -7.79
C MET A 192 4.67 6.30 -6.34
N LYS A 193 3.47 5.79 -5.98
CA LYS A 193 2.93 6.05 -4.66
C LYS A 193 1.94 4.98 -4.23
N ILE A 194 1.91 4.71 -2.94
CA ILE A 194 0.88 3.92 -2.26
C ILE A 194 0.27 4.79 -1.16
N LEU A 195 -1.06 4.73 -1.01
CA LEU A 195 -1.78 5.43 0.04
C LEU A 195 -2.75 4.47 0.72
N TYR A 196 -2.71 4.45 2.05
CA TYR A 196 -3.64 3.65 2.84
C TYR A 196 -3.83 4.29 4.21
N LYS A 197 -4.71 3.70 5.02
CA LYS A 197 -4.94 4.15 6.39
C LYS A 197 -4.75 2.99 7.35
N ARG A 198 -4.23 3.28 8.53
CA ARG A 198 -4.17 2.36 9.64
C ARG A 198 -4.62 3.00 10.93
N LYS A 199 -4.99 2.22 11.91
CA LYS A 199 -5.25 2.70 13.27
C LYS A 199 -3.98 2.56 14.11
N ASN A 200 -3.69 3.58 14.92
CA ASN A 200 -2.65 3.47 15.95
C ASN A 200 -3.18 2.70 17.18
N ALA A 201 -2.34 2.56 18.21
CA ALA A 201 -2.71 1.88 19.46
C ALA A 201 -3.90 2.52 20.18
N ASP A 202 -4.12 3.82 19.99
CA ASP A 202 -5.21 4.59 20.60
C ASP A 202 -6.50 4.55 19.75
N GLY A 203 -6.48 3.84 18.61
CA GLY A 203 -7.60 3.70 17.69
C GLY A 203 -7.76 4.86 16.70
N GLU A 204 -6.85 5.84 16.70
CA GLU A 204 -6.87 6.95 15.78
C GLU A 204 -6.44 6.52 14.39
N GLU A 205 -7.13 7.05 13.37
CA GLU A 205 -6.81 6.76 11.97
C GLU A 205 -5.65 7.63 11.50
N LEU A 206 -4.57 6.98 11.06
CA LEU A 206 -3.39 7.61 10.47
C LEU A 206 -3.37 7.37 8.97
N ALA A 207 -3.11 8.43 8.20
CA ALA A 207 -2.86 8.32 6.77
C ALA A 207 -1.40 7.95 6.53
N GLU A 208 -1.19 6.88 5.78
CA GLU A 208 0.13 6.37 5.39
C GLU A 208 0.35 6.56 3.90
N GLU A 209 1.56 6.95 3.54
CA GLU A 209 1.94 7.16 2.14
C GLU A 209 3.37 6.69 1.92
N ASP A 210 3.56 5.82 0.92
CA ASP A 210 4.88 5.45 0.41
C ASP A 210 5.12 6.14 -0.93
N ARG A 211 6.25 6.82 -1.08
CA ARG A 211 6.68 7.46 -2.34
C ARG A 211 7.89 6.74 -2.89
N MET A 212 7.81 6.34 -4.14
CA MET A 212 8.81 5.55 -4.83
C MET A 212 9.56 6.41 -5.84
N ALA A 213 10.88 6.29 -5.86
CA ALA A 213 11.75 7.06 -6.76
C ALA A 213 12.99 6.25 -7.15
N GLN A 214 13.76 6.80 -8.10
CA GLN A 214 15.00 6.21 -8.60
C GLN A 214 14.81 4.76 -9.06
N HIS A 215 13.93 4.58 -10.03
CA HIS A 215 13.68 3.27 -10.62
C HIS A 215 14.90 2.78 -11.41
N VAL A 216 15.39 1.60 -11.05
CA VAL A 216 16.59 0.98 -11.64
C VAL A 216 16.20 -0.37 -12.24
N LYS A 217 16.70 -0.66 -13.43
CA LYS A 217 16.50 -1.97 -14.08
C LYS A 217 17.65 -2.91 -13.73
N ILE A 218 17.32 -4.04 -13.12
CA ILE A 218 18.25 -5.10 -12.70
C ILE A 218 17.73 -6.42 -13.27
N GLU A 219 18.56 -7.13 -14.04
CA GLU A 219 18.21 -8.45 -14.61
C GLU A 219 16.84 -8.49 -15.31
N GLY A 220 16.47 -7.37 -15.96
CA GLY A 220 15.19 -7.24 -16.66
C GLY A 220 14.02 -6.74 -15.83
N VAL A 221 14.16 -6.62 -14.51
CA VAL A 221 13.14 -6.12 -13.59
C VAL A 221 13.44 -4.68 -13.17
N THR A 222 12.46 -3.79 -13.25
CA THR A 222 12.57 -2.40 -12.81
C THR A 222 11.97 -2.23 -11.43
N VAL A 223 12.75 -1.72 -10.47
CA VAL A 223 12.36 -1.53 -9.07
C VAL A 223 12.77 -0.16 -8.55
N PRO A 224 12.02 0.44 -7.58
CA PRO A 224 12.45 1.67 -6.94
C PRO A 224 13.65 1.42 -6.02
N PHE A 225 14.64 2.30 -6.06
CA PHE A 225 15.80 2.29 -5.16
C PHE A 225 15.62 3.21 -3.96
N VAL A 226 14.67 4.13 -4.02
CA VAL A 226 14.29 4.99 -2.91
C VAL A 226 12.81 4.83 -2.62
N ILE A 227 12.49 4.57 -1.35
CA ILE A 227 11.12 4.55 -0.84
C ILE A 227 11.08 5.46 0.39
N ASP A 228 10.30 6.52 0.29
CA ASP A 228 10.02 7.46 1.38
C ASP A 228 8.68 7.13 2.00
N HIS A 229 8.67 6.90 3.29
CA HIS A 229 7.46 6.62 4.05
C HIS A 229 7.01 7.85 4.84
N TYR A 230 5.72 8.17 4.77
CA TYR A 230 5.09 9.30 5.44
C TYR A 230 3.90 8.80 6.27
N THR A 231 3.78 9.34 7.48
CA THR A 231 2.59 9.19 8.32
C THR A 231 1.98 10.58 8.55
N THR A 232 0.72 10.76 8.19
CA THR A 232 -0.01 12.04 8.32
C THR A 232 0.82 13.22 7.76
N SER A 233 1.35 13.02 6.54
CA SER A 233 2.16 13.98 5.79
C SER A 233 3.57 14.26 6.34
N ALA A 234 3.96 13.73 7.50
CA ALA A 234 5.32 13.81 8.03
C ALA A 234 6.15 12.62 7.53
N GLN A 235 7.33 12.87 6.98
CA GLN A 235 8.25 11.79 6.64
C GLN A 235 8.72 11.10 7.92
N THR A 236 8.58 9.77 7.96
CA THR A 236 8.96 8.95 9.12
C THR A 236 10.15 8.05 8.84
N SER A 237 10.32 7.61 7.59
CA SER A 237 11.50 6.84 7.21
C SER A 237 11.83 6.93 5.73
N ARG A 238 13.03 6.47 5.39
CA ARG A 238 13.50 6.27 4.02
C ARG A 238 14.26 4.97 3.91
N ILE A 239 13.91 4.20 2.91
CA ILE A 239 14.71 3.08 2.40
C ILE A 239 15.52 3.61 1.21
N ASN A 240 16.81 3.35 1.21
CA ASN A 240 17.69 3.66 0.09
C ASN A 240 18.48 2.39 -0.25
N TYR A 241 18.00 1.65 -1.27
CA TYR A 241 18.68 0.44 -1.73
C TYR A 241 20.02 0.77 -2.37
N GLN A 242 21.01 -0.09 -2.12
CA GLN A 242 22.33 -0.09 -2.75
C GLN A 242 22.50 -1.29 -3.69
N SER A 243 21.82 -2.38 -3.39
CA SER A 243 21.77 -3.55 -4.26
C SER A 243 20.49 -4.37 -4.06
N ILE A 244 20.03 -4.99 -5.14
CA ILE A 244 18.91 -5.93 -5.12
C ILE A 244 19.30 -7.13 -5.96
N GLN A 245 19.01 -8.34 -5.49
CA GLN A 245 19.25 -9.61 -6.15
C GLN A 245 17.93 -10.37 -6.20
N PHE A 246 17.59 -10.94 -7.35
CA PHE A 246 16.40 -11.73 -7.54
C PHE A 246 16.73 -13.23 -7.57
N ASN A 247 15.80 -14.04 -7.06
CA ASN A 247 15.85 -15.51 -7.13
C ASN A 247 17.14 -16.14 -6.57
N SER A 248 17.89 -15.39 -5.75
CA SER A 248 19.02 -15.96 -5.02
C SER A 248 18.51 -16.98 -3.99
N PRO A 249 19.20 -18.10 -3.79
CA PRO A 249 18.80 -19.10 -2.81
C PRO A 249 18.71 -18.50 -1.39
N ILE A 250 17.57 -18.67 -0.74
CA ILE A 250 17.34 -18.26 0.65
C ILE A 250 16.90 -19.52 1.41
N ALA A 251 17.71 -19.93 2.39
CA ALA A 251 17.41 -21.12 3.17
C ALA A 251 16.19 -20.88 4.09
N ASP A 252 15.26 -21.82 4.16
CA ASP A 252 14.08 -21.74 5.02
C ASP A 252 14.44 -21.55 6.49
N THR A 253 15.57 -22.10 6.92
CA THR A 253 16.11 -21.95 8.29
C THR A 253 16.41 -20.48 8.65
N LEU A 254 16.55 -19.58 7.64
CA LEU A 254 16.77 -18.15 7.88
C LEU A 254 15.57 -17.52 8.58
N PHE A 255 14.37 -18.00 8.29
CA PHE A 255 13.13 -17.49 8.88
C PHE A 255 12.77 -18.15 10.21
N ALA A 256 13.41 -19.28 10.52
CA ALA A 256 13.13 -20.02 11.75
C ALA A 256 13.53 -19.19 12.99
N ARG A 257 12.66 -19.22 14.02
CA ARG A 257 12.98 -18.58 15.29
C ARG A 257 14.14 -19.30 15.98
N PRO A 258 15.22 -18.58 16.35
CA PRO A 258 16.32 -19.21 17.09
C PRO A 258 15.89 -19.77 18.43
N ALA A 259 16.47 -20.88 18.84
CA ALA A 259 16.17 -21.51 20.14
C ALA A 259 16.63 -20.64 21.34
N SER A 260 17.64 -19.80 21.14
CA SER A 260 18.15 -18.89 22.16
C SER A 260 18.82 -17.67 21.52
N ILE A 261 19.06 -16.64 22.31
CA ILE A 261 19.81 -15.43 21.90
C ILE A 261 21.19 -15.79 21.35
N LYS A 262 21.87 -16.81 21.91
CA LYS A 262 23.19 -17.24 21.44
C LYS A 262 23.18 -17.87 20.06
N ALA A 263 22.02 -18.35 19.61
CA ALA A 263 21.82 -18.95 18.28
C ALA A 263 21.42 -17.92 17.20
N VAL A 264 21.23 -16.65 17.55
CA VAL A 264 20.96 -15.59 16.59
C VAL A 264 22.23 -15.31 15.79
N LYS A 265 22.14 -15.46 14.45
CA LYS A 265 23.24 -15.24 13.50
C LYS A 265 23.01 -13.96 12.72
#